data_4c8f20ebadf1f066eac8afe15211644f
#
_entry.id   4c8f20ebadf1f066eac8afe15211644f
#
_cell.length_a   1.000
_cell.length_b   1.000
_cell.length_c   1.000
_cell.angle_alpha   90.00
_cell.angle_beta   90.00
_cell.angle_gamma   90.00
#
_symmetry.space_group_name_H-M   'P 1'
#
loop_
_entity.id
_entity.type
_entity.pdbx_description
1 polymer ?
#
loop_
_entity_poly.entity_id
_entity_poly.type
_entity_poly.pdbx_seq_one_letter_code
_entity_poly.pdbx_strand_id
1 'polypeptide(L)'
;MPEVRVLIVDDEADIRATVSAMLEIEGYDVDEAANGADALHAVERQPPDLILLDMRMPVLDGWGFARELRRRGHATPIVVMTAARDAARWAAEIAAAAFVAKPFGFDDLILAVERARPTR
;
A
#
# COMPACT_ATOMS: atom_id res chain seq x y z
N MET A 1 8.47 21.62 1.73
CA MET A 1 8.16 20.48 0.84
C MET A 1 6.99 19.71 1.40
N PRO A 2 5.97 19.41 0.60
CA PRO A 2 4.90 18.55 1.08
C PRO A 2 5.44 17.15 1.34
N GLU A 3 4.97 16.55 2.41
CA GLU A 3 5.34 15.19 2.73
C GLU A 3 4.66 14.23 1.78
N VAL A 4 5.32 13.12 1.48
CA VAL A 4 4.72 12.04 0.70
C VAL A 4 3.74 11.32 1.62
N ARG A 5 2.49 11.20 1.18
CA ARG A 5 1.43 10.53 1.93
C ARG A 5 1.29 9.09 1.47
N VAL A 6 1.34 8.18 2.43
CA VAL A 6 1.22 6.74 2.18
C VAL A 6 -0.04 6.22 2.88
N LEU A 7 -0.88 5.51 2.13
CA LEU A 7 -2.02 4.79 2.70
C LEU A 7 -1.62 3.33 2.89
N ILE A 8 -1.74 2.84 4.12
CA ILE A 8 -1.47 1.43 4.45
C ILE A 8 -2.79 0.69 4.52
N VAL A 9 -2.94 -0.36 3.71
CA VAL A 9 -4.16 -1.16 3.66
C VAL A 9 -3.83 -2.60 4.05
N ASP A 10 -4.24 -3.00 5.25
CA ASP A 10 -3.97 -4.34 5.79
C ASP A 10 -4.99 -4.60 6.90
N ASP A 11 -5.56 -5.79 6.95
CA ASP A 11 -6.57 -6.12 7.96
C ASP A 11 -5.97 -6.42 9.34
N GLU A 12 -4.66 -6.61 9.42
CA GLU A 12 -3.98 -6.87 10.69
C GLU A 12 -3.49 -5.56 11.32
N ALA A 13 -4.09 -5.21 12.47
CA ALA A 13 -3.75 -3.95 13.15
C ALA A 13 -2.28 -3.86 13.55
N ASP A 14 -1.69 -4.99 13.95
CA ASP A 14 -0.28 -5.02 14.37
C ASP A 14 0.65 -4.72 13.19
N ILE A 15 0.33 -5.24 12.00
CA ILE A 15 1.10 -4.95 10.79
C ILE A 15 0.98 -3.46 10.45
N ARG A 16 -0.24 -2.91 10.48
CA ARG A 16 -0.42 -1.48 10.21
C ARG A 16 0.38 -0.61 11.17
N ALA A 17 0.36 -0.94 12.47
CA ALA A 17 1.10 -0.17 13.48
C ALA A 17 2.61 -0.21 13.22
N THR A 18 3.15 -1.39 12.92
CA THR A 18 4.56 -1.56 12.66
C THR A 18 5.00 -0.81 11.40
N VAL A 19 4.26 -0.98 10.33
CA VAL A 19 4.57 -0.32 9.05
C VAL A 19 4.44 1.20 9.17
N SER A 20 3.40 1.66 9.85
CA SER A 20 3.20 3.09 10.12
C SER A 20 4.40 3.69 10.85
N ALA A 21 4.87 3.02 11.90
CA ALA A 21 6.02 3.51 12.66
C ALA A 21 7.28 3.59 11.79
N MET A 22 7.52 2.58 10.96
CA MET A 22 8.66 2.55 10.06
C MET A 22 8.62 3.71 9.07
N LEU A 23 7.46 3.97 8.47
CA LEU A 23 7.31 5.04 7.49
C LEU A 23 7.43 6.42 8.14
N GLU A 24 6.89 6.59 9.32
CA GLU A 24 6.98 7.86 10.04
C GLU A 24 8.42 8.22 10.41
N ILE A 25 9.25 7.23 10.74
CA ILE A 25 10.67 7.44 10.99
C ILE A 25 11.34 8.06 9.75
N GLU A 26 10.90 7.65 8.55
CA GLU A 26 11.45 8.15 7.31
C GLU A 26 10.79 9.44 6.83
N GLY A 27 9.86 10.00 7.62
CA GLY A 27 9.24 11.28 7.31
C GLY A 27 8.01 11.21 6.43
N TYR A 28 7.45 10.02 6.20
CA TYR A 28 6.21 9.89 5.45
C TYR A 28 5.00 10.24 6.32
N ASP A 29 4.00 10.81 5.70
CA ASP A 29 2.70 11.05 6.33
C ASP A 29 1.84 9.81 6.06
N VAL A 30 1.25 9.24 7.09
CA VAL A 30 0.62 7.92 7.00
C VAL A 30 -0.86 7.96 7.33
N ASP A 31 -1.66 7.27 6.52
CA ASP A 31 -3.06 6.98 6.80
C ASP A 31 -3.23 5.45 6.75
N GLU A 32 -4.28 4.91 7.34
CA GLU A 32 -4.49 3.47 7.46
C GLU A 32 -5.92 3.08 7.12
N ALA A 33 -6.07 1.88 6.55
CA ALA A 33 -7.37 1.28 6.31
C ALA A 33 -7.29 -0.22 6.57
N ALA A 34 -8.36 -0.81 7.11
CA ALA A 34 -8.39 -2.21 7.50
C ALA A 34 -8.90 -3.15 6.40
N ASN A 35 -9.43 -2.61 5.32
CA ASN A 35 -9.94 -3.40 4.19
C ASN A 35 -10.04 -2.51 2.95
N GLY A 36 -10.35 -3.13 1.82
CA GLY A 36 -10.42 -2.41 0.55
C GLY A 36 -11.53 -1.37 0.48
N ALA A 37 -12.67 -1.61 1.14
CA ALA A 37 -13.77 -0.64 1.13
C ALA A 37 -13.39 0.63 1.90
N ASP A 38 -12.81 0.46 3.09
CA ASP A 38 -12.33 1.59 3.89
C ASP A 38 -11.21 2.32 3.17
N ALA A 39 -10.36 1.57 2.44
CA ALA A 39 -9.27 2.16 1.66
C ALA A 39 -9.82 3.06 0.54
N LEU A 40 -10.87 2.65 -0.14
CA LEU A 40 -11.49 3.49 -1.17
C LEU A 40 -12.04 4.78 -0.57
N HIS A 41 -12.66 4.71 0.59
CA HIS A 41 -13.13 5.92 1.28
C HIS A 41 -11.95 6.83 1.66
N ALA A 42 -10.85 6.25 2.13
CA ALA A 42 -9.66 7.02 2.48
C ALA A 42 -9.08 7.74 1.26
N VAL A 43 -9.01 7.06 0.11
CA VAL A 43 -8.53 7.67 -1.13
C VAL A 43 -9.41 8.84 -1.56
N GLU A 44 -10.73 8.68 -1.48
CA GLU A 44 -11.65 9.75 -1.88
C GLU A 44 -11.56 10.95 -0.93
N ARG A 45 -11.39 10.69 0.36
CA ARG A 45 -11.30 11.75 1.36
C ARG A 45 -10.00 12.54 1.26
N GLN A 46 -8.90 11.84 1.09
CA GLN A 46 -7.58 12.46 0.99
C GLN A 46 -6.66 11.57 0.17
N PRO A 47 -6.54 11.85 -1.14
CA PRO A 47 -5.76 10.98 -2.04
C PRO A 47 -4.30 10.83 -1.59
N PRO A 48 -3.81 9.59 -1.44
CA PRO A 48 -2.41 9.36 -1.10
C PRO A 48 -1.51 9.46 -2.34
N ASP A 49 -0.21 9.56 -2.09
CA ASP A 49 0.79 9.53 -3.15
C ASP A 49 1.21 8.10 -3.48
N LEU A 50 0.98 7.18 -2.53
CA LEU A 50 1.38 5.78 -2.67
C LEU A 50 0.50 4.92 -1.75
N ILE A 51 0.23 3.69 -2.16
CA ILE A 51 -0.57 2.74 -1.38
C ILE A 51 0.25 1.49 -1.12
N LEU A 52 0.35 1.09 0.16
CA LEU A 52 0.85 -0.21 0.56
C LEU A 52 -0.36 -1.11 0.75
N LEU A 53 -0.42 -2.20 0.00
CA LEU A 53 -1.63 -3.01 -0.11
C LEU A 53 -1.39 -4.48 0.20
N ASP A 54 -2.06 -4.98 1.24
CA ASP A 54 -2.18 -6.41 1.46
C ASP A 54 -3.24 -6.96 0.50
N MET A 55 -3.01 -8.14 -0.05
CA MET A 55 -3.91 -8.69 -1.07
C MET A 55 -5.05 -9.50 -0.47
N ARG A 56 -4.86 -10.11 0.69
CA ARG A 56 -5.89 -10.94 1.32
C ARG A 56 -6.51 -10.22 2.50
N MET A 57 -7.72 -9.72 2.28
CA MET A 57 -8.46 -8.97 3.28
C MET A 57 -9.95 -9.29 3.18
N PRO A 58 -10.70 -9.18 4.28
CA PRO A 58 -12.16 -9.33 4.24
C PRO A 58 -12.82 -8.12 3.58
N VAL A 59 -14.09 -8.23 3.27
CA VAL A 59 -14.97 -7.21 2.70
C VAL A 59 -14.62 -6.92 1.24
N LEU A 60 -13.44 -6.38 0.95
CA LEU A 60 -12.94 -6.14 -0.40
C LEU A 60 -11.43 -6.42 -0.38
N ASP A 61 -10.99 -7.40 -1.14
CA ASP A 61 -9.59 -7.81 -1.18
C ASP A 61 -8.74 -6.87 -2.04
N GLY A 62 -7.43 -7.16 -2.12
CA GLY A 62 -6.49 -6.31 -2.85
C GLY A 62 -6.76 -6.23 -4.34
N TRP A 63 -7.17 -7.34 -4.97
CA TRP A 63 -7.52 -7.34 -6.40
C TRP A 63 -8.73 -6.46 -6.66
N GLY A 64 -9.79 -6.63 -5.86
CA GLY A 64 -11.01 -5.83 -5.97
C GLY A 64 -10.76 -4.36 -5.73
N PHE A 65 -9.97 -4.05 -4.72
CA PHE A 65 -9.59 -2.67 -4.42
C PHE A 65 -8.83 -2.04 -5.60
N ALA A 66 -7.82 -2.73 -6.12
CA ALA A 66 -7.00 -2.21 -7.22
C ALA A 66 -7.85 -1.96 -8.48
N ARG A 67 -8.75 -2.90 -8.78
CA ARG A 67 -9.66 -2.77 -9.93
C ARG A 67 -10.54 -1.53 -9.78
N GLU A 68 -11.16 -1.37 -8.61
CA GLU A 68 -12.06 -0.23 -8.38
C GLU A 68 -11.31 1.10 -8.35
N LEU A 69 -10.10 1.09 -7.79
CA LEU A 69 -9.22 2.27 -7.78
C LEU A 69 -8.96 2.77 -9.19
N ARG A 70 -8.58 1.85 -10.09
CA ARG A 70 -8.29 2.20 -11.49
C ARG A 70 -9.55 2.61 -12.24
N ARG A 71 -10.67 1.94 -11.98
CA ARG A 71 -11.95 2.29 -12.58
C ARG A 71 -12.36 3.73 -12.25
N ARG A 72 -12.04 4.18 -11.05
CA ARG A 72 -12.34 5.56 -10.60
C ARG A 72 -11.32 6.58 -11.12
N GLY A 73 -10.35 6.16 -11.91
CA GLY A 73 -9.40 7.06 -12.55
C GLY A 73 -8.15 7.37 -11.75
N HIS A 74 -7.95 6.72 -10.61
CA HIS A 74 -6.75 6.95 -9.80
C HIS A 74 -5.58 6.13 -10.35
N ALA A 75 -4.46 6.78 -10.60
CA ALA A 75 -3.24 6.15 -11.08
C ALA A 75 -2.20 5.97 -9.98
N THR A 76 -2.61 6.08 -8.72
CA THR A 76 -1.73 6.00 -7.56
C THR A 76 -0.88 4.72 -7.59
N PRO A 77 0.45 4.81 -7.42
CA PRO A 77 1.28 3.62 -7.39
C PRO A 77 0.98 2.76 -6.17
N ILE A 78 1.01 1.44 -6.38
CA ILE A 78 0.72 0.44 -5.35
C ILE A 78 1.98 -0.39 -5.11
N VAL A 79 2.29 -0.60 -3.82
CA VAL A 79 3.30 -1.58 -3.39
C VAL A 79 2.54 -2.72 -2.72
N VAL A 80 2.65 -3.92 -3.25
CA VAL A 80 2.00 -5.11 -2.68
C VAL A 80 2.79 -5.60 -1.47
N MET A 81 2.10 -5.88 -0.37
CA MET A 81 2.65 -6.51 0.83
C MET A 81 1.94 -7.85 1.01
N THR A 82 2.65 -8.97 0.85
CA THR A 82 2.02 -10.27 0.99
C THR A 82 3.08 -11.35 1.25
N ALA A 83 2.65 -12.61 1.44
CA ALA A 83 3.60 -13.70 1.68
C ALA A 83 4.58 -13.85 0.51
N ALA A 84 5.83 -14.20 0.82
CA ALA A 84 6.94 -14.24 -0.14
C ALA A 84 6.62 -15.02 -1.43
N ARG A 85 5.93 -16.16 -1.27
CA ARG A 85 5.59 -17.05 -2.38
C ARG A 85 4.81 -16.34 -3.49
N ASP A 86 3.94 -15.41 -3.11
CA ASP A 86 2.95 -14.85 -4.03
C ASP A 86 3.22 -13.40 -4.42
N ALA A 87 4.15 -12.73 -3.74
CA ALA A 87 4.32 -11.28 -3.85
C ALA A 87 4.56 -10.81 -5.29
N ALA A 88 5.52 -11.40 -5.99
CA ALA A 88 5.84 -10.99 -7.35
C ALA A 88 4.68 -11.26 -8.31
N ARG A 89 4.04 -12.43 -8.19
CA ARG A 89 2.94 -12.83 -9.07
C ARG A 89 1.74 -11.91 -8.89
N TRP A 90 1.35 -11.66 -7.64
CA TRP A 90 0.17 -10.85 -7.35
C TRP A 90 0.40 -9.37 -7.70
N ALA A 91 1.62 -8.89 -7.49
CA ALA A 91 1.98 -7.54 -7.92
C ALA A 91 1.82 -7.39 -9.44
N ALA A 92 2.27 -8.38 -10.20
CA ALA A 92 2.12 -8.36 -11.65
C ALA A 92 0.65 -8.37 -12.07
N GLU A 93 -0.20 -9.13 -11.37
CA GLU A 93 -1.62 -9.24 -11.69
C GLU A 93 -2.37 -7.91 -11.59
N ILE A 94 -1.93 -7.01 -10.72
CA ILE A 94 -2.57 -5.71 -10.56
C ILE A 94 -1.71 -4.56 -11.08
N ALA A 95 -0.65 -4.87 -11.81
CA ALA A 95 0.30 -3.88 -12.34
C ALA A 95 0.85 -2.96 -11.24
N ALA A 96 1.21 -3.53 -10.10
CA ALA A 96 1.79 -2.77 -8.98
C ALA A 96 3.18 -2.26 -9.34
N ALA A 97 3.56 -1.13 -8.74
CA ALA A 97 4.87 -0.52 -8.98
C ALA A 97 6.01 -1.28 -8.31
N ALA A 98 5.71 -1.96 -7.20
CA ALA A 98 6.71 -2.75 -6.47
C ALA A 98 5.99 -3.74 -5.55
N PHE A 99 6.77 -4.58 -4.89
CA PHE A 99 6.24 -5.49 -3.88
C PHE A 99 7.27 -5.69 -2.77
N VAL A 100 6.77 -6.09 -1.60
CA VAL A 100 7.61 -6.51 -0.49
C VAL A 100 7.00 -7.77 0.12
N ALA A 101 7.83 -8.76 0.39
CA ALA A 101 7.37 -10.07 0.87
C ALA A 101 7.38 -10.13 2.39
N LYS A 102 6.27 -10.56 2.97
CA LYS A 102 6.18 -10.78 4.43
C LYS A 102 6.88 -12.09 4.80
N PRO A 103 7.61 -12.15 5.89
CA PRO A 103 7.96 -11.04 6.77
C PRO A 103 9.09 -10.19 6.16
N PHE A 104 9.04 -8.88 6.35
CA PHE A 104 10.04 -7.97 5.80
C PHE A 104 10.65 -7.10 6.90
N GLY A 105 11.88 -6.66 6.66
CA GLY A 105 12.54 -5.71 7.55
C GLY A 105 12.33 -4.28 7.11
N PHE A 106 12.85 -3.36 7.91
CA PHE A 106 12.76 -1.93 7.67
C PHE A 106 13.32 -1.56 6.28
N ASP A 107 14.54 -2.03 5.99
CA ASP A 107 15.22 -1.68 4.74
C ASP A 107 14.46 -2.18 3.51
N ASP A 108 13.89 -3.38 3.58
CA ASP A 108 13.12 -3.96 2.47
C ASP A 108 11.90 -3.09 2.16
N LEU A 109 11.19 -2.68 3.22
CA LEU A 109 9.99 -1.85 3.08
C LEU A 109 10.34 -0.49 2.49
N ILE A 110 11.33 0.19 3.06
CA ILE A 110 11.70 1.52 2.63
C ILE A 110 12.19 1.51 1.19
N LEU A 111 12.99 0.51 0.81
CA LEU A 111 13.46 0.38 -0.58
C LEU A 111 12.28 0.22 -1.56
N ALA A 112 11.30 -0.61 -1.23
CA ALA A 112 10.13 -0.82 -2.07
C ALA A 112 9.32 0.47 -2.23
N VAL A 113 9.14 1.21 -1.14
CA VAL A 113 8.43 2.49 -1.16
C VAL A 113 9.18 3.51 -2.01
N GLU A 114 10.49 3.60 -1.85
CA GLU A 114 11.30 4.54 -2.63
C GLU A 114 11.27 4.25 -4.13
N ARG A 115 11.25 2.97 -4.50
CA ARG A 115 11.15 2.57 -5.91
C ARG A 115 9.81 2.91 -6.53
N ALA A 116 8.75 2.89 -5.73
CA ALA A 116 7.40 3.09 -6.20
C ALA A 116 6.92 4.54 -6.13
N ARG A 117 7.53 5.36 -5.27
CA ARG A 117 7.04 6.73 -5.05
C ARG A 117 7.18 7.57 -6.32
N PRO A 118 6.23 8.50 -6.54
CA PRO A 118 6.28 9.33 -7.74
C PRO A 118 7.57 10.13 -7.83
N THR A 119 8.12 10.23 -9.05
CA THR A 119 9.29 11.06 -9.33
C THR A 119 8.83 12.49 -9.55
N ARG A 120 9.67 13.41 -9.16
CA ARG A 120 9.38 14.83 -9.31
C ARG A 120 10.30 15.45 -10.32
#